data_518be955137aa50831fd4fda0dbabb84
#
_entry.id   518be955137aa50831fd4fda0dbabb84
#
_cell.length_a   1.000
_cell.length_b   1.000
_cell.length_c   1.000
_cell.angle_alpha   90.00
_cell.angle_beta   90.00
_cell.angle_gamma   90.00
#
_symmetry.space_group_name_H-M   'P 1'
#
loop_
_entity.id
_entity.type
_entity.pdbx_description
1 polymer ?
#
loop_
_entity_poly.entity_id
_entity_poly.type
_entity_poly.pdbx_seq_one_letter_code
_entity_poly.pdbx_strand_id
1 'polypeptide(L)'
;MTENREPTHIMGISLLHKCNFNCDHCGYIYVGDAEDHIIRPGYRLTWEQVMTAISESTSLKDSYWNLNYTGGEPTLWEEDGKDLVDILIATANAGALPTYNTNGSYFHDYDQTYSFFHKYIDNADTPLKTFISMDKFHKNYDQENGRAKSLDNILKVLETFPDNKRGLLPTHVVIIVTKDPNSSLSEEMKEHYGSMGITFGDFPMLDIGKAKNLKDQLPEFSGYPPMPVKEGGGPPVLVLVGDDYYVGNTKTGKLGQMLDLYPNAK
;
A
#
# COMPACT_ATOMS: atom_id res chain seq x y z
N MET A 1 -14.85 -20.78 -6.10
CA MET A 1 -13.43 -20.90 -5.66
C MET A 1 -12.63 -20.08 -6.66
N THR A 2 -12.27 -18.88 -6.30
CA THR A 2 -11.36 -18.06 -7.11
C THR A 2 -10.00 -18.73 -7.06
N GLU A 3 -9.52 -19.21 -8.22
CA GLU A 3 -8.13 -19.70 -8.34
C GLU A 3 -7.22 -18.61 -7.78
N ASN A 4 -6.19 -19.03 -7.00
CA ASN A 4 -5.10 -18.16 -6.53
C ASN A 4 -4.28 -17.67 -7.72
N ARG A 5 -4.86 -16.78 -8.52
CA ARG A 5 -4.18 -16.17 -9.67
C ARG A 5 -3.25 -15.07 -9.15
N GLU A 6 -1.95 -15.22 -9.40
CA GLU A 6 -1.00 -14.16 -9.09
C GLU A 6 -1.18 -12.98 -10.06
N PRO A 7 -1.12 -11.73 -9.56
CA PRO A 7 -1.19 -10.55 -10.40
C PRO A 7 -0.05 -10.53 -11.42
N THR A 8 -0.40 -10.25 -12.66
CA THR A 8 0.58 -10.07 -13.75
C THR A 8 1.15 -8.67 -13.79
N HIS A 9 0.41 -7.69 -13.26
CA HIS A 9 0.76 -6.27 -13.29
C HIS A 9 0.54 -5.64 -11.91
N ILE A 10 1.31 -4.60 -11.60
CA ILE A 10 1.18 -3.83 -10.35
C ILE A 10 1.09 -2.35 -10.70
N MET A 11 0.12 -1.66 -10.12
CA MET A 11 0.04 -0.21 -10.18
C MET A 11 -0.06 0.37 -8.77
N GLY A 12 0.86 1.27 -8.44
CA GLY A 12 0.76 2.13 -7.25
C GLY A 12 -0.13 3.33 -7.56
N ILE A 13 -1.13 3.59 -6.74
CA ILE A 13 -2.03 4.74 -6.88
C ILE A 13 -1.88 5.64 -5.66
N SER A 14 -1.33 6.84 -5.88
CA SER A 14 -1.21 7.85 -4.84
C SER A 14 -2.53 8.59 -4.66
N LEU A 15 -3.31 8.23 -3.63
CA LEU A 15 -4.65 8.80 -3.42
C LEU A 15 -4.61 10.25 -2.93
N LEU A 16 -3.68 10.57 -2.04
CA LEU A 16 -3.58 11.90 -1.42
C LEU A 16 -2.19 12.13 -0.83
N HIS A 17 -1.88 13.41 -0.56
CA HIS A 17 -0.62 13.81 0.08
C HIS A 17 -0.76 14.14 1.56
N LYS A 18 -1.98 14.07 2.11
CA LYS A 18 -2.21 14.27 3.55
C LYS A 18 -1.82 13.01 4.32
N CYS A 19 -1.09 13.20 5.42
CA CYS A 19 -0.77 12.14 6.38
C CYS A 19 -0.93 12.70 7.80
N ASN A 20 -1.33 11.85 8.74
CA ASN A 20 -1.42 12.19 10.16
C ASN A 20 -0.13 11.87 10.93
N PHE A 21 0.86 11.22 10.26
CA PHE A 21 2.20 11.02 10.79
C PHE A 21 3.21 11.94 10.09
N ASN A 22 4.30 12.23 10.77
CA ASN A 22 5.41 13.02 10.26
C ASN A 22 6.72 12.24 10.43
N CYS A 23 6.80 11.10 9.73
CA CYS A 23 7.92 10.19 9.86
C CYS A 23 9.22 10.80 9.31
N ASP A 24 10.33 10.57 10.03
CA ASP A 24 11.63 11.12 9.64
C ASP A 24 12.23 10.44 8.40
N HIS A 25 11.83 9.21 8.12
CA HIS A 25 12.25 8.42 6.96
C HIS A 25 11.25 8.48 5.79
N CYS A 26 10.23 9.35 5.86
CA CYS A 26 9.19 9.40 4.86
C CYS A 26 9.78 9.60 3.45
N GLY A 27 9.77 8.51 2.66
CA GLY A 27 10.16 8.50 1.26
C GLY A 27 9.02 8.88 0.33
N TYR A 28 7.93 9.38 0.91
CA TYR A 28 6.69 9.58 0.22
C TYR A 28 6.85 10.48 -1.01
N ILE A 29 6.33 9.96 -2.08
CA ILE A 29 6.24 10.50 -3.44
C ILE A 29 7.57 10.91 -4.04
N TYR A 30 8.23 9.88 -4.52
CA TYR A 30 9.30 10.05 -5.48
C TYR A 30 8.76 9.73 -6.88
N VAL A 31 8.14 10.73 -7.51
CA VAL A 31 7.75 10.64 -8.92
C VAL A 31 8.06 12.00 -9.56
N GLY A 32 9.02 12.01 -10.44
CA GLY A 32 9.53 13.25 -11.04
C GLY A 32 11.01 13.50 -10.73
N ASP A 33 11.55 14.61 -11.20
CA ASP A 33 12.93 14.98 -10.91
C ASP A 33 13.16 15.17 -9.40
N ALA A 34 14.34 14.76 -8.94
CA ALA A 34 14.70 14.66 -7.52
C ALA A 34 14.53 15.96 -6.71
N GLU A 35 14.28 17.08 -7.35
CA GLU A 35 14.06 18.39 -6.72
C GLU A 35 12.58 18.68 -6.42
N ASP A 36 11.63 17.93 -7.05
CA ASP A 36 10.19 18.15 -6.92
C ASP A 36 9.52 17.26 -5.85
N HIS A 37 10.19 16.98 -4.75
CA HIS A 37 9.63 16.26 -3.60
C HIS A 37 8.55 17.06 -2.87
N ILE A 38 7.57 17.53 -3.60
CA ILE A 38 6.57 18.40 -3.05
C ILE A 38 5.41 17.52 -2.55
N ILE A 39 5.35 17.32 -1.24
CA ILE A 39 4.06 17.12 -0.61
C ILE A 39 3.21 18.31 -1.05
N ARG A 40 2.32 18.11 -2.00
CA ARG A 40 1.41 19.15 -2.45
C ARG A 40 0.26 19.23 -1.45
N PRO A 41 0.21 20.25 -0.58
CA PRO A 41 -0.90 20.41 0.33
C PRO A 41 -2.21 20.46 -0.49
N GLY A 42 -3.20 19.67 -0.09
CA GLY A 42 -4.49 19.61 -0.77
C GLY A 42 -4.55 18.68 -1.99
N TYR A 43 -3.44 18.03 -2.37
CA TYR A 43 -3.50 17.02 -3.41
C TYR A 43 -4.35 15.81 -2.97
N ARG A 44 -5.30 15.45 -3.80
CA ARG A 44 -6.15 14.28 -3.65
C ARG A 44 -6.68 13.89 -5.02
N LEU A 45 -6.66 12.59 -5.33
CA LEU A 45 -7.43 12.06 -6.47
C LEU A 45 -8.91 12.13 -6.15
N THR A 46 -9.71 12.50 -7.14
CA THR A 46 -11.17 12.40 -7.03
C THR A 46 -11.63 10.96 -7.22
N TRP A 47 -12.84 10.66 -6.76
CA TRP A 47 -13.48 9.38 -7.02
C TRP A 47 -13.48 9.01 -8.51
N GLU A 48 -13.83 9.97 -9.37
CA GLU A 48 -13.86 9.76 -10.82
C GLU A 48 -12.49 9.38 -11.39
N GLN A 49 -11.42 10.04 -10.94
CA GLN A 49 -10.05 9.73 -11.35
C GLN A 49 -9.64 8.30 -10.92
N VAL A 50 -9.99 7.91 -9.70
CA VAL A 50 -9.72 6.55 -9.20
C VAL A 50 -10.52 5.52 -10.00
N MET A 51 -11.80 5.75 -10.27
CA MET A 51 -12.62 4.84 -11.10
C MET A 51 -12.10 4.73 -12.52
N THR A 52 -11.59 5.82 -13.09
CA THR A 52 -10.94 5.79 -14.41
C THR A 52 -9.71 4.87 -14.39
N ALA A 53 -8.82 5.00 -13.38
CA ALA A 53 -7.64 4.15 -13.26
C ALA A 53 -8.00 2.66 -13.11
N ILE A 54 -9.02 2.34 -12.30
CA ILE A 54 -9.53 0.98 -12.15
C ILE A 54 -10.05 0.45 -13.50
N SER A 55 -10.89 1.21 -14.17
CA SER A 55 -11.48 0.82 -15.46
C SER A 55 -10.41 0.59 -16.53
N GLU A 56 -9.44 1.47 -16.64
CA GLU A 56 -8.34 1.34 -17.59
C GLU A 56 -7.51 0.08 -17.36
N SER A 57 -7.12 -0.18 -16.10
CA SER A 57 -6.32 -1.36 -15.75
C SER A 57 -7.07 -2.66 -16.03
N THR A 58 -8.35 -2.73 -15.68
CA THR A 58 -9.15 -3.95 -15.83
C THR A 58 -9.65 -4.18 -17.26
N SER A 59 -9.58 -3.18 -18.15
CA SER A 59 -9.93 -3.31 -19.57
C SER A 59 -8.84 -3.98 -20.41
N LEU A 60 -7.60 -4.11 -19.90
CA LEU A 60 -6.51 -4.76 -20.60
C LEU A 60 -6.72 -6.28 -20.63
N LYS A 61 -6.75 -6.87 -21.82
CA LYS A 61 -6.91 -8.31 -21.99
C LYS A 61 -5.77 -9.08 -21.34
N ASP A 62 -6.08 -10.27 -20.83
CA ASP A 62 -5.13 -11.22 -20.27
C ASP A 62 -4.28 -10.66 -19.12
N SER A 63 -4.64 -9.49 -18.57
CA SER A 63 -3.98 -8.88 -17.43
C SER A 63 -4.79 -9.10 -16.16
N TYR A 64 -4.09 -9.36 -15.06
CA TYR A 64 -4.64 -9.32 -13.71
C TYR A 64 -3.83 -8.33 -12.89
N TRP A 65 -4.48 -7.26 -12.49
CA TRP A 65 -3.83 -6.13 -11.83
C TRP A 65 -3.89 -6.22 -10.31
N ASN A 66 -2.76 -5.90 -9.70
CA ASN A 66 -2.72 -5.47 -8.30
C ASN A 66 -2.73 -3.94 -8.28
N LEU A 67 -3.80 -3.35 -7.76
CA LEU A 67 -3.93 -1.92 -7.56
C LEU A 67 -3.59 -1.60 -6.10
N ASN A 68 -2.40 -1.03 -5.89
CA ASN A 68 -1.86 -0.73 -4.57
C ASN A 68 -2.09 0.74 -4.23
N TYR A 69 -3.03 0.99 -3.34
CA TYR A 69 -3.36 2.34 -2.89
C TYR A 69 -2.40 2.82 -1.81
N THR A 70 -1.85 3.98 -2.04
CA THR A 70 -0.84 4.60 -1.18
C THR A 70 -1.04 6.11 -1.15
N GLY A 71 -0.07 6.81 -0.67
CA GLY A 71 -0.12 8.26 -0.60
C GLY A 71 0.49 8.74 0.70
N GLY A 72 -0.02 9.82 1.29
CA GLY A 72 0.29 10.17 2.66
C GLY A 72 -0.21 9.05 3.58
N GLU A 73 -1.46 9.12 3.96
CA GLU A 73 -2.15 8.01 4.64
C GLU A 73 -3.48 7.76 3.90
N PRO A 74 -3.62 6.66 3.15
CA PRO A 74 -4.79 6.43 2.31
C PRO A 74 -6.09 6.28 3.07
N THR A 75 -6.06 5.87 4.34
CA THR A 75 -7.26 5.80 5.20
C THR A 75 -7.87 7.17 5.54
N LEU A 76 -7.16 8.26 5.22
CA LEU A 76 -7.67 9.63 5.34
C LEU A 76 -8.34 10.15 4.06
N TRP A 77 -8.40 9.32 3.01
CA TRP A 77 -9.08 9.70 1.79
C TRP A 77 -10.60 9.60 1.98
N GLU A 78 -11.28 10.67 1.62
CA GLU A 78 -12.74 10.76 1.69
C GLU A 78 -13.24 11.72 0.60
N GLU A 79 -14.32 11.37 -0.09
CA GLU A 79 -15.02 12.23 -1.05
C GLU A 79 -16.49 11.86 -1.15
N ASP A 80 -17.36 12.82 -0.94
CA ASP A 80 -18.83 12.67 -1.05
C ASP A 80 -19.38 11.46 -0.28
N GLY A 81 -18.86 11.24 0.94
CA GLY A 81 -19.25 10.14 1.82
C GLY A 81 -18.68 8.79 1.42
N LYS A 82 -17.79 8.73 0.45
CA LYS A 82 -17.00 7.53 0.09
C LYS A 82 -15.65 7.60 0.76
N ASP A 83 -15.13 6.44 1.15
CA ASP A 83 -13.86 6.28 1.82
C ASP A 83 -12.94 5.28 1.09
N LEU A 84 -11.77 4.98 1.66
CA LEU A 84 -10.85 4.00 1.09
C LEU A 84 -11.52 2.63 0.87
N VAL A 85 -12.42 2.20 1.78
CA VAL A 85 -13.07 0.89 1.65
C VAL A 85 -13.92 0.82 0.39
N ASP A 86 -14.60 1.92 0.01
CA ASP A 86 -15.39 1.97 -1.23
C ASP A 86 -14.51 1.80 -2.47
N ILE A 87 -13.31 2.39 -2.44
CA ILE A 87 -12.31 2.21 -3.51
C ILE A 87 -11.86 0.75 -3.60
N LEU A 88 -11.56 0.12 -2.46
CA LEU A 88 -11.11 -1.28 -2.42
C LEU A 88 -12.21 -2.24 -2.92
N ILE A 89 -13.46 -2.00 -2.53
CA ILE A 89 -14.63 -2.75 -3.01
C ILE A 89 -14.80 -2.57 -4.52
N ALA A 90 -14.72 -1.34 -5.02
CA ALA A 90 -14.85 -1.06 -6.46
C ALA A 90 -13.73 -1.77 -7.25
N THR A 91 -12.50 -1.79 -6.73
CA THR A 91 -11.36 -2.50 -7.32
C THR A 91 -11.62 -4.00 -7.41
N ALA A 92 -12.04 -4.60 -6.29
CA ALA A 92 -12.36 -6.02 -6.22
C ALA A 92 -13.46 -6.40 -7.21
N ASN A 93 -14.54 -5.62 -7.24
CA ASN A 93 -15.69 -5.86 -8.13
C ASN A 93 -15.36 -5.64 -9.61
N ALA A 94 -14.34 -4.85 -9.92
CA ALA A 94 -13.81 -4.70 -11.27
C ALA A 94 -12.87 -5.86 -11.68
N GLY A 95 -12.57 -6.81 -10.78
CA GLY A 95 -11.74 -7.98 -11.07
C GLY A 95 -10.23 -7.74 -10.88
N ALA A 96 -9.82 -6.68 -10.19
CA ALA A 96 -8.44 -6.46 -9.79
C ALA A 96 -8.21 -6.85 -8.32
N LEU A 97 -6.94 -7.07 -7.94
CA LEU A 97 -6.54 -7.32 -6.56
C LEU A 97 -6.34 -5.98 -5.84
N PRO A 98 -7.20 -5.62 -4.87
CA PRO A 98 -6.99 -4.42 -4.08
C PRO A 98 -5.91 -4.66 -3.02
N THR A 99 -4.97 -3.72 -2.94
CA THR A 99 -3.99 -3.66 -1.87
C THR A 99 -3.80 -2.22 -1.42
N TYR A 100 -3.34 -2.00 -0.20
CA TYR A 100 -3.03 -0.66 0.27
C TYR A 100 -1.95 -0.66 1.34
N ASN A 101 -1.20 0.45 1.40
CA ASN A 101 -0.18 0.69 2.41
C ASN A 101 -0.71 1.71 3.41
N THR A 102 -0.61 1.41 4.69
CA THR A 102 -1.07 2.30 5.77
C THR A 102 -0.06 2.40 6.89
N ASN A 103 -0.05 3.51 7.58
CA ASN A 103 0.68 3.66 8.83
C ASN A 103 -0.02 3.00 10.03
N GLY A 104 -1.18 2.38 9.83
CA GLY A 104 -1.92 1.61 10.82
C GLY A 104 -2.70 2.43 11.85
N SER A 105 -2.58 3.76 11.87
CA SER A 105 -3.24 4.60 12.89
C SER A 105 -4.76 4.49 12.89
N TYR A 106 -5.36 4.26 11.73
CA TYR A 106 -6.80 4.04 11.60
C TYR A 106 -7.29 2.84 12.42
N PHE A 107 -6.48 1.80 12.48
CA PHE A 107 -6.80 0.55 13.17
C PHE A 107 -6.50 0.56 14.68
N HIS A 108 -6.13 1.72 15.24
CA HIS A 108 -6.04 1.88 16.70
C HIS A 108 -7.41 1.89 17.40
N ASP A 109 -8.49 2.12 16.67
CA ASP A 109 -9.85 2.02 17.16
C ASP A 109 -10.49 0.70 16.68
N TYR A 110 -11.07 -0.06 17.63
CA TYR A 110 -11.66 -1.37 17.32
C TYR A 110 -12.91 -1.24 16.45
N ASP A 111 -13.79 -0.28 16.75
CA ASP A 111 -15.06 -0.14 16.02
C ASP A 111 -14.84 0.34 14.59
N GLN A 112 -13.86 1.22 14.38
CA GLN A 112 -13.41 1.62 13.04
C GLN A 112 -12.81 0.41 12.29
N THR A 113 -11.96 -0.38 12.95
CA THR A 113 -11.36 -1.58 12.36
C THR A 113 -12.43 -2.59 11.97
N TYR A 114 -13.39 -2.83 12.87
CA TYR A 114 -14.52 -3.73 12.64
C TYR A 114 -15.35 -3.27 11.43
N SER A 115 -15.74 -1.99 11.42
CA SER A 115 -16.56 -1.41 10.35
C SER A 115 -15.85 -1.49 8.99
N PHE A 116 -14.53 -1.22 8.95
CA PHE A 116 -13.71 -1.28 7.74
C PHE A 116 -13.73 -2.67 7.12
N PHE A 117 -13.34 -3.70 7.88
CA PHE A 117 -13.23 -5.04 7.34
C PHE A 117 -14.60 -5.69 7.06
N HIS A 118 -15.60 -5.44 7.91
CA HIS A 118 -16.97 -5.92 7.65
C HIS A 118 -17.55 -5.30 6.38
N LYS A 119 -17.43 -3.98 6.20
CA LYS A 119 -17.87 -3.31 4.98
C LYS A 119 -17.24 -3.93 3.73
N TYR A 120 -15.93 -4.25 3.79
CA TYR A 120 -15.24 -4.90 2.67
C TYR A 120 -15.76 -6.31 2.41
N ILE A 121 -15.75 -7.18 3.42
CA ILE A 121 -16.10 -8.59 3.32
C ILE A 121 -17.57 -8.83 2.91
N ASP A 122 -18.46 -7.92 3.28
CA ASP A 122 -19.87 -8.00 2.92
C ASP A 122 -20.13 -7.60 1.46
N ASN A 123 -19.18 -6.92 0.82
CA ASN A 123 -19.34 -6.34 -0.52
C ASN A 123 -18.30 -6.80 -1.54
N ALA A 124 -17.34 -7.64 -1.16
CA ALA A 124 -16.31 -8.15 -2.06
C ALA A 124 -15.92 -9.59 -1.73
N ASP A 125 -15.66 -10.39 -2.78
CA ASP A 125 -15.20 -11.78 -2.66
C ASP A 125 -13.73 -11.96 -3.09
N THR A 126 -13.04 -10.87 -3.39
CA THR A 126 -11.61 -10.85 -3.75
C THR A 126 -10.75 -10.65 -2.50
N PRO A 127 -9.60 -11.33 -2.37
CA PRO A 127 -8.70 -11.09 -1.24
C PRO A 127 -8.26 -9.62 -1.17
N LEU A 128 -8.20 -9.08 0.07
CA LEU A 128 -7.65 -7.77 0.37
C LEU A 128 -6.28 -7.93 1.03
N LYS A 129 -5.25 -7.30 0.48
CA LYS A 129 -3.92 -7.27 1.12
C LYS A 129 -3.69 -5.93 1.79
N THR A 130 -3.51 -5.97 3.10
CA THR A 130 -3.19 -4.80 3.92
C THR A 130 -1.71 -4.79 4.25
N PHE A 131 -1.00 -3.75 3.85
CA PHE A 131 0.39 -3.53 4.21
C PHE A 131 0.46 -2.46 5.29
N ILE A 132 0.90 -2.84 6.48
CA ILE A 132 1.02 -1.93 7.61
C ILE A 132 2.48 -1.60 7.82
N SER A 133 2.82 -0.33 7.71
CA SER A 133 4.16 0.15 8.03
C SER A 133 4.36 0.11 9.54
N MET A 134 5.33 -0.69 9.99
CA MET A 134 5.57 -0.90 11.40
C MET A 134 7.06 -0.91 11.70
N ASP A 135 7.54 0.18 12.21
CA ASP A 135 8.94 0.41 12.58
C ASP A 135 9.04 1.57 13.58
N LYS A 136 10.24 1.84 14.09
CA LYS A 136 10.48 2.91 15.06
C LYS A 136 10.09 4.31 14.55
N PHE A 137 10.07 4.52 13.23
CA PHE A 137 9.78 5.83 12.64
C PHE A 137 8.27 6.07 12.52
N HIS A 138 7.49 5.02 12.35
CA HIS A 138 6.03 5.10 12.26
C HIS A 138 5.34 5.22 13.62
N LYS A 139 6.04 4.96 14.71
CA LYS A 139 5.49 5.01 16.09
C LYS A 139 4.18 4.23 16.22
N ASN A 140 4.07 3.14 15.50
CA ASN A 140 2.84 2.36 15.35
C ASN A 140 2.74 1.21 16.35
N TYR A 141 3.78 0.98 17.14
CA TYR A 141 3.82 -0.06 18.15
C TYR A 141 4.48 0.43 19.43
N ASP A 142 4.08 -0.18 20.53
CA ASP A 142 4.67 0.06 21.84
C ASP A 142 5.90 -0.83 22.01
N GLN A 143 7.08 -0.24 21.93
CA GLN A 143 8.36 -0.96 22.05
C GLN A 143 8.56 -1.56 23.45
N GLU A 144 8.03 -0.90 24.50
CA GLU A 144 8.23 -1.32 25.88
C GLU A 144 7.40 -2.57 26.20
N ASN A 145 6.19 -2.65 25.66
CA ASN A 145 5.26 -3.75 25.92
C ASN A 145 5.19 -4.79 24.79
N GLY A 146 5.94 -4.60 23.70
CA GLY A 146 5.95 -5.50 22.55
C GLY A 146 4.58 -5.63 21.87
N ARG A 147 3.75 -4.59 21.91
CA ARG A 147 2.39 -4.61 21.38
C ARG A 147 2.17 -3.61 20.25
N ALA A 148 1.42 -4.05 19.28
CA ALA A 148 0.96 -3.23 18.18
C ALA A 148 -0.57 -3.16 18.21
N LYS A 149 -1.13 -2.09 18.76
CA LYS A 149 -2.58 -1.94 18.95
C LYS A 149 -3.37 -2.11 17.65
N SER A 150 -2.84 -1.67 16.52
CA SER A 150 -3.45 -1.89 15.21
C SER A 150 -3.56 -3.37 14.85
N LEU A 151 -2.48 -4.16 15.08
CA LEU A 151 -2.49 -5.61 14.83
C LEU A 151 -3.44 -6.33 15.77
N ASP A 152 -3.42 -5.98 17.07
CA ASP A 152 -4.31 -6.56 18.06
C ASP A 152 -5.79 -6.36 17.68
N ASN A 153 -6.16 -5.17 17.21
CA ASN A 153 -7.53 -4.90 16.77
C ASN A 153 -7.89 -5.63 15.49
N ILE A 154 -6.97 -5.66 14.50
CA ILE A 154 -7.19 -6.40 13.25
C ILE A 154 -7.41 -7.89 13.55
N LEU A 155 -6.54 -8.51 14.36
CA LEU A 155 -6.67 -9.93 14.73
C LEU A 155 -8.00 -10.21 15.42
N LYS A 156 -8.41 -9.37 16.39
CA LYS A 156 -9.71 -9.49 17.05
C LYS A 156 -10.89 -9.42 16.05
N VAL A 157 -10.79 -8.53 15.08
CA VAL A 157 -11.83 -8.42 14.04
C VAL A 157 -11.81 -9.63 13.12
N LEU A 158 -10.63 -10.14 12.75
CA LEU A 158 -10.53 -11.37 11.94
C LEU A 158 -11.19 -12.58 12.61
N GLU A 159 -11.15 -12.66 13.96
CA GLU A 159 -11.83 -13.70 14.72
C GLU A 159 -13.36 -13.64 14.62
N THR A 160 -13.93 -12.50 14.27
CA THR A 160 -15.39 -12.34 14.09
C THR A 160 -15.90 -12.95 12.79
N PHE A 161 -15.00 -13.20 11.82
CA PHE A 161 -15.38 -13.78 10.53
C PHE A 161 -15.34 -15.30 10.56
N PRO A 162 -16.24 -15.97 9.81
CA PRO A 162 -16.16 -17.41 9.61
C PRO A 162 -14.90 -17.76 8.78
N ASP A 163 -14.38 -18.97 8.94
CA ASP A 163 -13.10 -19.40 8.37
C ASP A 163 -13.00 -19.21 6.85
N ASN A 164 -14.10 -19.43 6.12
CA ASN A 164 -14.14 -19.23 4.67
C ASN A 164 -14.01 -17.76 4.25
N LYS A 165 -14.25 -16.81 5.14
CA LYS A 165 -14.10 -15.38 4.90
C LYS A 165 -12.75 -14.84 5.41
N ARG A 166 -12.17 -15.42 6.45
CA ARG A 166 -10.85 -15.02 6.98
C ARG A 166 -9.75 -15.06 5.92
N GLY A 167 -9.78 -16.07 5.06
CA GLY A 167 -8.82 -16.20 3.95
C GLY A 167 -8.86 -15.07 2.93
N LEU A 168 -9.89 -14.21 2.95
CA LEU A 168 -9.99 -13.02 2.11
C LEU A 168 -9.24 -11.81 2.69
N LEU A 169 -8.75 -11.89 3.93
CA LEU A 169 -8.09 -10.78 4.62
C LEU A 169 -6.66 -11.11 5.06
N PRO A 170 -5.77 -11.53 4.14
CA PRO A 170 -4.38 -11.74 4.51
C PRO A 170 -3.75 -10.40 4.88
N THR A 171 -3.21 -10.32 6.09
CA THR A 171 -2.53 -9.12 6.59
C THR A 171 -1.03 -9.28 6.46
N HIS A 172 -0.41 -8.38 5.71
CA HIS A 172 1.02 -8.29 5.58
C HIS A 172 1.52 -7.06 6.35
N VAL A 173 2.47 -7.27 7.23
CA VAL A 173 3.18 -6.17 7.88
C VAL A 173 4.47 -5.91 7.12
N VAL A 174 4.60 -4.71 6.58
CA VAL A 174 5.85 -4.26 5.98
C VAL A 174 6.66 -3.58 7.05
N ILE A 175 7.80 -4.17 7.38
CA ILE A 175 8.78 -3.53 8.23
C ILE A 175 9.77 -2.81 7.30
N ILE A 176 9.96 -1.54 7.53
CA ILE A 176 11.06 -0.82 6.90
C ILE A 176 12.32 -1.20 7.67
N VAL A 177 13.06 -2.11 7.10
CA VAL A 177 14.37 -2.49 7.64
C VAL A 177 15.36 -1.41 7.24
N THR A 178 15.67 -0.61 8.22
CA THR A 178 17.01 -0.07 8.27
C THR A 178 17.88 -1.21 8.80
N LYS A 179 19.07 -1.44 8.29
CA LYS A 179 20.00 -2.42 8.88
C LYS A 179 20.46 -2.06 10.32
N ASP A 180 19.78 -1.15 10.95
CA ASP A 180 19.91 -0.85 12.38
C ASP A 180 19.11 -1.90 13.15
N PRO A 181 19.76 -2.82 13.86
CA PRO A 181 19.09 -3.85 14.64
C PRO A 181 18.15 -3.29 15.71
N ASN A 182 18.30 -2.01 16.08
CA ASN A 182 17.40 -1.33 17.01
C ASN A 182 16.16 -0.74 16.35
N SER A 183 16.02 -0.85 15.04
CA SER A 183 14.88 -0.28 14.30
C SER A 183 13.81 -1.29 13.93
N SER A 184 14.13 -2.58 13.98
CA SER A 184 13.20 -3.65 13.66
C SER A 184 12.29 -3.98 14.85
N LEU A 185 11.12 -4.54 14.53
CA LEU A 185 10.32 -5.24 15.53
C LEU A 185 11.18 -6.31 16.22
N SER A 186 11.02 -6.50 17.54
CA SER A 186 11.69 -7.58 18.23
C SER A 186 11.31 -8.92 17.62
N GLU A 187 12.23 -9.89 17.64
CA GLU A 187 11.93 -11.24 17.16
C GLU A 187 10.76 -11.87 17.91
N GLU A 188 10.62 -11.57 19.21
CA GLU A 188 9.46 -12.00 20.02
C GLU A 188 8.14 -11.48 19.47
N MET A 189 8.10 -10.22 19.01
CA MET A 189 6.90 -9.63 18.40
C MET A 189 6.59 -10.27 17.05
N LYS A 190 7.62 -10.51 16.23
CA LYS A 190 7.45 -11.21 14.96
C LYS A 190 6.94 -12.63 15.17
N GLU A 191 7.48 -13.35 16.14
CA GLU A 191 7.05 -14.70 16.50
C GLU A 191 5.60 -14.69 17.01
N HIS A 192 5.28 -13.78 17.93
CA HIS A 192 3.94 -13.64 18.49
C HIS A 192 2.90 -13.43 17.39
N TYR A 193 3.02 -12.38 16.60
CA TYR A 193 2.04 -12.09 15.56
C TYR A 193 2.12 -13.04 14.36
N GLY A 194 3.30 -13.57 14.07
CA GLY A 194 3.48 -14.58 13.03
C GLY A 194 2.72 -15.87 13.32
N SER A 195 2.69 -16.30 14.59
CA SER A 195 1.89 -17.45 15.03
C SER A 195 0.39 -17.24 14.87
N MET A 196 -0.06 -15.99 14.76
CA MET A 196 -1.45 -15.59 14.52
C MET A 196 -1.76 -15.35 13.03
N GLY A 197 -0.83 -15.67 12.13
CA GLY A 197 -1.02 -15.58 10.67
C GLY A 197 -0.63 -14.22 10.06
N ILE A 198 0.01 -13.32 10.81
CA ILE A 198 0.59 -12.10 10.27
C ILE A 198 1.90 -12.45 9.55
N THR A 199 2.04 -11.99 8.32
CA THR A 199 3.30 -12.10 7.58
C THR A 199 4.08 -10.81 7.67
N PHE A 200 5.40 -10.92 7.84
CA PHE A 200 6.30 -9.79 7.91
C PHE A 200 7.17 -9.74 6.66
N GLY A 201 7.30 -8.55 6.10
CA GLY A 201 8.16 -8.27 4.97
C GLY A 201 9.13 -7.15 5.31
N ASP A 202 10.38 -7.36 4.96
CA ASP A 202 11.43 -6.36 5.12
C ASP A 202 11.48 -5.47 3.88
N PHE A 203 11.45 -4.16 4.08
CA PHE A 203 11.58 -3.21 3.00
C PHE A 203 12.81 -2.31 3.27
N PRO A 204 13.76 -2.23 2.35
CA PRO A 204 14.95 -1.40 2.55
C PRO A 204 14.56 0.08 2.63
N MET A 205 15.19 0.81 3.53
CA MET A 205 15.07 2.26 3.51
C MET A 205 15.71 2.80 2.23
N LEU A 206 14.94 3.58 1.49
CA LEU A 206 15.39 4.20 0.26
C LEU A 206 15.94 5.60 0.54
N ASP A 207 17.02 5.98 -0.16
CA ASP A 207 17.63 7.32 -0.08
C ASP A 207 16.77 8.36 -0.84
N ILE A 208 15.53 8.54 -0.37
CA ILE A 208 14.55 9.44 -0.98
C ILE A 208 13.79 10.24 0.08
N GLY A 209 13.24 11.37 -0.32
CA GLY A 209 12.44 12.21 0.58
C GLY A 209 13.22 12.63 1.83
N LYS A 210 12.56 12.58 2.98
CA LYS A 210 13.19 12.90 4.28
C LYS A 210 14.25 11.89 4.71
N ALA A 211 14.18 10.64 4.22
CA ALA A 211 15.15 9.61 4.56
C ALA A 211 16.59 10.01 4.18
N LYS A 212 16.77 10.88 3.18
CA LYS A 212 18.08 11.46 2.84
C LYS A 212 18.80 12.08 4.04
N ASN A 213 18.03 12.64 4.97
CA ASN A 213 18.59 13.26 6.18
C ASN A 213 19.09 12.25 7.21
N LEU A 214 18.75 10.97 7.02
CA LEU A 214 19.16 9.88 7.92
C LEU A 214 20.38 9.12 7.39
N LYS A 215 20.89 9.49 6.23
CA LYS A 215 21.98 8.79 5.52
C LYS A 215 23.21 8.55 6.39
N ASP A 216 23.61 9.55 7.17
CA ASP A 216 24.78 9.46 8.05
C ASP A 216 24.53 8.67 9.34
N GLN A 217 23.26 8.36 9.63
CA GLN A 217 22.83 7.65 10.83
C GLN A 217 22.63 6.15 10.58
N LEU A 218 22.64 5.73 9.33
CA LEU A 218 22.28 4.38 8.92
C LEU A 218 23.40 3.79 8.05
N PRO A 219 23.99 2.66 8.44
CA PRO A 219 25.22 2.15 7.85
C PRO A 219 25.09 1.67 6.39
N GLU A 220 23.90 1.50 5.88
CA GLU A 220 23.70 1.12 4.48
C GLU A 220 22.39 1.71 3.94
N PHE A 221 22.52 2.83 3.22
CA PHE A 221 21.52 3.25 2.27
C PHE A 221 21.72 2.49 0.96
N SER A 222 20.77 1.66 0.59
CA SER A 222 20.70 1.25 -0.81
C SER A 222 20.19 2.47 -1.59
N GLY A 223 20.99 2.98 -2.51
CA GLY A 223 20.48 3.87 -3.55
C GLY A 223 19.22 3.22 -4.12
N TYR A 224 18.32 4.02 -4.68
CA TYR A 224 17.09 3.53 -5.31
C TYR A 224 17.45 2.30 -6.17
N PRO A 225 17.06 1.08 -5.80
CA PRO A 225 17.24 0.01 -6.75
C PRO A 225 16.48 0.45 -7.99
N PRO A 226 17.05 0.38 -9.19
CA PRO A 226 16.25 0.50 -10.39
C PRO A 226 15.08 -0.43 -10.15
N MET A 227 13.85 0.11 -10.18
CA MET A 227 12.63 -0.67 -9.90
C MET A 227 12.82 -2.01 -10.59
N PRO A 228 12.83 -3.12 -9.87
CA PRO A 228 13.23 -4.37 -10.46
C PRO A 228 12.29 -4.64 -11.63
N VAL A 229 12.82 -4.42 -12.83
CA VAL A 229 12.36 -5.20 -13.97
C VAL A 229 12.64 -6.60 -13.51
N LYS A 230 11.61 -7.38 -13.17
CA LYS A 230 11.78 -8.79 -12.78
C LYS A 230 12.81 -9.37 -13.73
N GLU A 231 13.89 -9.93 -13.20
CA GLU A 231 14.77 -10.78 -14.00
C GLU A 231 13.84 -11.83 -14.62
N GLY A 232 13.55 -11.69 -15.93
CA GLY A 232 12.52 -12.50 -16.58
C GLY A 232 11.47 -11.70 -17.36
N GLY A 233 11.57 -10.34 -17.41
CA GLY A 233 10.78 -9.51 -18.34
C GLY A 233 9.34 -9.27 -17.94
N GLY A 234 9.01 -9.26 -16.65
CA GLY A 234 7.69 -8.82 -16.19
C GLY A 234 7.47 -7.32 -16.47
N PRO A 235 6.22 -6.89 -16.64
CA PRO A 235 5.92 -5.49 -16.92
C PRO A 235 6.40 -4.59 -15.76
N PRO A 236 6.87 -3.39 -16.07
CA PRO A 236 7.31 -2.44 -15.06
C PRO A 236 6.15 -2.07 -14.13
N VAL A 237 6.47 -1.74 -12.87
CA VAL A 237 5.48 -1.20 -11.93
C VAL A 237 5.07 0.19 -12.41
N LEU A 238 3.78 0.35 -12.67
CA LEU A 238 3.18 1.62 -13.05
C LEU A 238 2.77 2.39 -11.79
N VAL A 239 2.97 3.70 -11.78
CA VAL A 239 2.56 4.55 -10.66
C VAL A 239 1.70 5.69 -11.19
N LEU A 240 0.52 5.87 -10.61
CA LEU A 240 -0.37 7.00 -10.88
C LEU A 240 -0.20 8.06 -9.79
N VAL A 241 0.17 9.28 -10.22
CA VAL A 241 0.22 10.46 -9.37
C VAL A 241 -0.43 11.63 -10.10
N GLY A 242 -1.52 12.14 -9.58
CA GLY A 242 -2.34 13.12 -10.30
C GLY A 242 -2.96 12.50 -11.54
N ASP A 243 -2.86 13.23 -12.64
CA ASP A 243 -3.34 12.77 -13.94
C ASP A 243 -2.24 12.07 -14.76
N ASP A 244 -1.13 11.73 -14.15
CA ASP A 244 0.03 11.21 -14.87
C ASP A 244 0.44 9.82 -14.40
N TYR A 245 0.72 8.94 -15.37
CA TYR A 245 1.36 7.64 -15.16
C TYR A 245 2.87 7.75 -15.27
N TYR A 246 3.56 7.00 -14.42
CA TYR A 246 5.01 6.94 -14.35
C TYR A 246 5.51 5.50 -14.31
N VAL A 247 6.68 5.28 -14.89
CA VAL A 247 7.49 4.08 -14.69
C VAL A 247 8.82 4.53 -14.10
N GLY A 248 9.07 4.17 -12.84
CA GLY A 248 10.15 4.79 -12.07
C GLY A 248 9.92 6.31 -11.99
N ASN A 249 10.92 7.09 -12.40
CA ASN A 249 10.85 8.56 -12.41
C ASN A 249 10.39 9.13 -13.76
N THR A 250 10.09 8.28 -14.74
CA THR A 250 9.77 8.74 -16.09
C THR A 250 8.27 8.78 -16.29
N LYS A 251 7.73 9.96 -16.59
CA LYS A 251 6.36 10.14 -17.04
C LYS A 251 6.15 9.39 -18.34
N THR A 252 5.15 8.50 -18.38
CA THR A 252 4.89 7.61 -19.52
C THR A 252 3.56 7.87 -20.21
N GLY A 253 2.61 8.49 -19.53
CA GLY A 253 1.28 8.76 -20.08
C GLY A 253 0.40 9.54 -19.12
N LYS A 254 -0.85 9.71 -19.51
CA LYS A 254 -1.87 10.36 -18.70
C LYS A 254 -2.99 9.39 -18.33
N LEU A 255 -3.70 9.69 -17.26
CA LEU A 255 -4.95 9.05 -16.91
C LEU A 255 -5.91 9.15 -18.11
N GLY A 256 -6.58 8.06 -18.45
CA GLY A 256 -7.40 7.95 -19.65
C GLY A 256 -6.62 7.44 -20.89
N GLN A 257 -5.32 7.19 -20.77
CA GLN A 257 -4.45 6.80 -21.89
C GLN A 257 -3.67 5.50 -21.65
N MET A 258 -4.07 4.68 -20.67
CA MET A 258 -3.32 3.45 -20.35
C MET A 258 -3.26 2.47 -21.52
N LEU A 259 -4.31 2.37 -22.32
CA LEU A 259 -4.33 1.51 -23.52
C LEU A 259 -3.26 1.90 -24.56
N ASP A 260 -2.81 3.14 -24.56
CA ASP A 260 -1.74 3.60 -25.44
C ASP A 260 -0.35 3.20 -24.92
N LEU A 261 -0.23 2.99 -23.59
CA LEU A 261 0.98 2.49 -22.95
C LEU A 261 1.18 0.98 -23.20
N TYR A 262 0.09 0.25 -23.43
CA TYR A 262 0.07 -1.19 -23.65
C TYR A 262 -0.64 -1.53 -24.98
N PRO A 263 -0.11 -1.12 -26.14
CA PRO A 263 -0.79 -1.27 -27.44
C PRO A 263 -1.06 -2.72 -27.84
N ASN A 264 -0.30 -3.67 -27.32
CA ASN A 264 -0.47 -5.10 -27.60
C ASN A 264 -1.51 -5.78 -26.70
N ALA A 265 -2.10 -5.06 -25.75
CA ALA A 265 -3.10 -5.57 -24.83
C ALA A 265 -4.55 -5.22 -25.24
N LYS A 266 -4.72 -4.70 -26.47
CA LYS A 266 -6.03 -4.35 -27.05
C LYS A 266 -6.78 -5.59 -27.55
#